data_afedf6660c7d73a0642cedf374cd440f
#
_entry.id   afedf6660c7d73a0642cedf374cd440f
#
_cell.length_a   1.000
_cell.length_b   1.000
_cell.length_c   1.000
_cell.angle_alpha   90.00
_cell.angle_beta   90.00
_cell.angle_gamma   90.00
#
_symmetry.space_group_name_H-M   'P 1'
#
loop_
_entity.id
_entity.type
_entity.pdbx_description
1 polymer ?
#
loop_
_entity_poly.entity_id
_entity_poly.type
_entity_poly.pdbx_seq_one_letter_code
_entity_poly.pdbx_strand_id
1 'polypeptide(L)'
;MNEIPSIRSFLSQYFPVFMGGIFASIFTLVFAVPLFFDSYFQDLPMEDNAKYSFLGGIALTLVVVHCNFMIARGRPQWVWPLAVLLGLCFLGVLPAIRDQQHPLIYSLSLLFPLLGLLLLNSKRHREMRQRLLEIRHLRQAVIATRKKR
;
A
#
# COMPACT_ATOMS: atom_id res chain seq x y z
N MET A 1 9.09 9.84 -33.56
CA MET A 1 7.72 10.05 -33.05
C MET A 1 7.52 9.09 -31.90
N ASN A 2 7.53 9.61 -30.68
CA ASN A 2 7.25 8.79 -29.49
C ASN A 2 5.74 8.53 -29.47
N GLU A 3 5.34 7.38 -29.97
CA GLU A 3 3.95 6.94 -29.88
C GLU A 3 3.56 6.92 -28.40
N ILE A 4 2.55 7.72 -28.04
CA ILE A 4 1.92 7.64 -26.73
C ILE A 4 1.37 6.21 -26.64
N PRO A 5 1.91 5.34 -25.75
CA PRO A 5 1.42 3.99 -25.64
C PRO A 5 -0.07 4.01 -25.42
N SER A 6 -0.81 3.23 -26.17
CA SER A 6 -2.27 3.20 -26.04
C SER A 6 -2.62 2.94 -24.57
N ILE A 7 -3.62 3.63 -24.04
CA ILE A 7 -4.07 3.49 -22.65
C ILE A 7 -4.26 2.00 -22.30
N ARG A 8 -4.71 1.21 -23.25
CA ARG A 8 -4.90 -0.23 -23.11
C ARG A 8 -3.58 -0.99 -22.88
N SER A 9 -2.51 -0.62 -23.59
CA SER A 9 -1.17 -1.21 -23.41
C SER A 9 -0.58 -0.82 -22.05
N PHE A 10 -0.74 0.43 -21.65
CA PHE A 10 -0.32 0.91 -20.33
C PHE A 10 -1.03 0.18 -19.19
N LEU A 11 -2.38 0.07 -19.26
CA LEU A 11 -3.15 -0.65 -18.24
C LEU A 11 -2.75 -2.13 -18.19
N SER A 12 -2.67 -2.82 -19.31
CA SER A 12 -2.32 -4.24 -19.35
C SER A 12 -0.95 -4.52 -18.71
N GLN A 13 0.01 -3.62 -18.86
CA GLN A 13 1.38 -3.82 -18.39
C GLN A 13 1.59 -3.48 -16.91
N TYR A 14 0.96 -2.41 -16.42
CA TYR A 14 1.23 -1.86 -15.08
C TYR A 14 0.11 -2.11 -14.07
N PHE A 15 -1.12 -2.30 -14.53
CA PHE A 15 -2.28 -2.51 -13.69
C PHE A 15 -2.15 -3.72 -12.73
N PRO A 16 -1.67 -4.90 -13.17
CA PRO A 16 -1.55 -6.05 -12.27
C PRO A 16 -0.61 -5.80 -11.10
N VAL A 17 0.52 -5.12 -11.35
CA VAL A 17 1.51 -4.81 -10.29
C VAL A 17 0.96 -3.76 -9.33
N PHE A 18 0.24 -2.77 -9.82
CA PHE A 18 -0.41 -1.76 -9.00
C PHE A 18 -1.51 -2.35 -8.12
N MET A 19 -2.41 -3.17 -8.70
CA MET A 19 -3.43 -3.88 -7.95
C MET A 19 -2.82 -4.85 -6.93
N GLY A 20 -1.79 -5.60 -7.33
CA GLY A 20 -1.06 -6.48 -6.41
C GLY A 20 -0.50 -5.74 -5.20
N GLY A 21 0.04 -4.53 -5.39
CA GLY A 21 0.51 -3.66 -4.31
C GLY A 21 -0.61 -3.22 -3.36
N ILE A 22 -1.77 -2.85 -3.91
CA ILE A 22 -2.96 -2.49 -3.12
C ILE A 22 -3.44 -3.69 -2.30
N PHE A 23 -3.64 -4.85 -2.94
CA PHE A 23 -4.10 -6.06 -2.25
C PHE A 23 -3.10 -6.51 -1.17
N ALA A 24 -1.79 -6.53 -1.47
CA ALA A 24 -0.77 -6.87 -0.48
C ALA A 24 -0.83 -5.93 0.74
N SER A 25 -1.05 -4.63 0.53
CA SER A 25 -1.18 -3.66 1.61
C SER A 25 -2.44 -3.89 2.45
N ILE A 26 -3.58 -4.16 1.82
CA ILE A 26 -4.85 -4.45 2.53
C ILE A 26 -4.72 -5.74 3.32
N PHE A 27 -4.21 -6.82 2.72
CA PHE A 27 -4.01 -8.09 3.43
C PHE A 27 -2.99 -7.97 4.57
N THR A 28 -1.96 -7.12 4.41
CA THR A 28 -1.05 -6.78 5.52
C THR A 28 -1.84 -6.27 6.72
N LEU A 29 -2.74 -5.31 6.52
CA LEU A 29 -3.53 -4.74 7.62
C LEU A 29 -4.49 -5.76 8.22
N VAL A 30 -5.15 -6.58 7.39
CA VAL A 30 -6.10 -7.60 7.83
C VAL A 30 -5.45 -8.62 8.78
N PHE A 31 -4.21 -9.01 8.53
CA PHE A 31 -3.50 -9.99 9.34
C PHE A 31 -2.63 -9.36 10.43
N ALA A 32 -1.94 -8.26 10.13
CA ALA A 32 -0.99 -7.66 11.07
C ALA A 32 -1.67 -6.88 12.20
N VAL A 33 -2.77 -6.16 11.91
CA VAL A 33 -3.42 -5.32 12.92
C VAL A 33 -4.06 -6.14 14.06
N PRO A 34 -4.89 -7.15 13.79
CA PRO A 34 -5.42 -8.01 14.86
C PRO A 34 -4.32 -8.69 15.65
N LEU A 35 -3.33 -9.26 14.96
CA LEU A 35 -2.22 -9.93 15.62
C LEU A 35 -1.40 -9.00 16.52
N PHE A 36 -1.22 -7.74 16.09
CA PHE A 36 -0.56 -6.73 16.90
C PHE A 36 -1.37 -6.43 18.17
N PHE A 37 -2.68 -6.22 18.05
CA PHE A 37 -3.52 -5.96 19.21
C PHE A 37 -3.57 -7.15 20.16
N ASP A 38 -3.70 -8.37 19.66
CA ASP A 38 -3.73 -9.59 20.48
C ASP A 38 -2.39 -9.82 21.21
N SER A 39 -1.26 -9.44 20.60
CA SER A 39 0.06 -9.65 21.19
C SER A 39 0.45 -8.58 22.22
N TYR A 40 0.05 -7.32 22.00
CA TYR A 40 0.50 -6.21 22.86
C TYR A 40 -0.54 -5.73 23.86
N PHE A 41 -1.81 -6.06 23.66
CA PHE A 41 -2.93 -5.61 24.50
C PHE A 41 -3.72 -6.78 25.08
N GLN A 42 -3.01 -7.78 25.61
CA GLN A 42 -3.60 -9.01 26.18
C GLN A 42 -4.48 -8.72 27.40
N ASP A 43 -4.22 -7.63 28.13
CA ASP A 43 -4.98 -7.23 29.33
C ASP A 43 -6.33 -6.60 29.01
N LEU A 44 -6.61 -6.28 27.74
CA LEU A 44 -7.89 -5.69 27.35
C LEU A 44 -8.99 -6.78 27.25
N PRO A 45 -10.23 -6.47 27.66
CA PRO A 45 -11.37 -7.32 27.37
C PRO A 45 -11.46 -7.62 25.89
N MET A 46 -11.82 -8.85 25.53
CA MET A 46 -11.85 -9.31 24.11
C MET A 46 -12.72 -8.40 23.23
N GLU A 47 -13.82 -7.86 23.77
CA GLU A 47 -14.73 -6.96 23.07
C GLU A 47 -14.05 -5.61 22.72
N ASP A 48 -13.33 -5.03 23.69
CA ASP A 48 -12.61 -3.77 23.49
C ASP A 48 -11.41 -3.95 22.57
N ASN A 49 -10.67 -5.04 22.71
CA ASN A 49 -9.56 -5.39 21.81
C ASN A 49 -10.03 -5.51 20.35
N ALA A 50 -11.10 -6.25 20.09
CA ALA A 50 -11.69 -6.37 18.77
C ALA A 50 -12.15 -5.02 18.21
N LYS A 51 -12.78 -4.18 19.02
CA LYS A 51 -13.25 -2.84 18.65
C LYS A 51 -12.10 -1.90 18.25
N TYR A 52 -11.05 -1.83 19.07
CA TYR A 52 -9.90 -0.97 18.78
C TYR A 52 -9.08 -1.48 17.60
N SER A 53 -8.90 -2.78 17.47
CA SER A 53 -8.27 -3.42 16.31
C SER A 53 -9.03 -3.10 15.02
N PHE A 54 -10.36 -3.19 15.04
CA PHE A 54 -11.20 -2.87 13.89
C PHE A 54 -11.13 -1.37 13.51
N LEU A 55 -11.25 -0.46 14.48
CA LEU A 55 -11.13 0.98 14.22
C LEU A 55 -9.74 1.36 13.73
N GLY A 56 -8.69 0.80 14.32
CA GLY A 56 -7.31 0.98 13.87
C GLY A 56 -7.10 0.46 12.44
N GLY A 57 -7.65 -0.71 12.13
CA GLY A 57 -7.64 -1.29 10.79
C GLY A 57 -8.31 -0.39 9.75
N ILE A 58 -9.49 0.18 10.06
CA ILE A 58 -10.18 1.13 9.19
C ILE A 58 -9.32 2.38 8.96
N ALA A 59 -8.79 2.99 10.02
CA ALA A 59 -7.97 4.19 9.93
C ALA A 59 -6.74 3.97 9.04
N LEU A 60 -6.03 2.85 9.25
CA LEU A 60 -4.86 2.50 8.44
C LEU A 60 -5.22 2.17 6.99
N THR A 61 -6.38 1.53 6.76
CA THR A 61 -6.88 1.27 5.41
C THR A 61 -7.15 2.57 4.65
N LEU A 62 -7.73 3.59 5.31
CA LEU A 62 -7.92 4.90 4.70
C LEU A 62 -6.58 5.55 4.32
N VAL A 63 -5.54 5.41 5.15
CA VAL A 63 -4.18 5.88 4.82
C VAL A 63 -3.65 5.16 3.58
N VAL A 64 -3.77 3.83 3.52
CA VAL A 64 -3.35 3.02 2.35
C VAL A 64 -4.07 3.46 1.08
N VAL A 65 -5.39 3.61 1.14
CA VAL A 65 -6.20 4.07 0.00
C VAL A 65 -5.78 5.47 -0.44
N HIS A 66 -5.59 6.39 0.51
CA HIS A 66 -5.14 7.74 0.21
C HIS A 66 -3.76 7.77 -0.46
N CYS A 67 -2.79 7.03 0.07
CA CYS A 67 -1.45 6.92 -0.53
C CYS A 67 -1.50 6.38 -1.97
N ASN A 68 -2.24 5.30 -2.19
CA ASN A 68 -2.40 4.71 -3.52
C ASN A 68 -3.12 5.66 -4.50
N PHE A 69 -4.13 6.38 -4.03
CA PHE A 69 -4.81 7.40 -4.83
C PHE A 69 -3.85 8.54 -5.23
N MET A 70 -3.01 9.00 -4.32
CA MET A 70 -1.99 10.02 -4.62
C MET A 70 -0.92 9.54 -5.59
N ILE A 71 -0.50 8.26 -5.49
CA ILE A 71 0.41 7.63 -6.45
C ILE A 71 -0.24 7.59 -7.84
N ALA A 72 -1.50 7.18 -7.93
CA ALA A 72 -2.26 7.14 -9.18
C ALA A 72 -2.42 8.55 -9.82
N ARG A 73 -2.45 9.61 -9.00
CA ARG A 73 -2.45 11.00 -9.47
C ARG A 73 -1.06 11.52 -9.89
N GLY A 74 -0.06 10.67 -9.98
CA GLY A 74 1.31 11.03 -10.38
C GLY A 74 2.11 11.76 -9.31
N ARG A 75 1.89 11.43 -8.04
CA ARG A 75 2.71 11.89 -6.91
C ARG A 75 3.55 10.76 -6.35
N PRO A 76 4.72 10.47 -6.90
CA PRO A 76 5.53 9.30 -6.54
C PRO A 76 6.04 9.33 -5.09
N GLN A 77 6.14 10.50 -4.48
CA GLN A 77 6.58 10.67 -3.09
C GLN A 77 5.69 9.94 -2.08
N TRP A 78 4.41 9.70 -2.40
CA TRP A 78 3.46 9.00 -1.52
C TRP A 78 3.72 7.49 -1.39
N VAL A 79 4.71 6.96 -2.11
CA VAL A 79 5.22 5.60 -1.89
C VAL A 79 5.94 5.47 -0.54
N TRP A 80 6.62 6.54 -0.08
CA TRP A 80 7.35 6.51 1.17
C TRP A 80 6.46 6.25 2.40
N PRO A 81 5.36 6.99 2.62
CA PRO A 81 4.44 6.69 3.71
C PRO A 81 3.89 5.26 3.65
N LEU A 82 3.58 4.77 2.45
CA LEU A 82 3.10 3.41 2.27
C LEU A 82 4.17 2.37 2.61
N ALA A 83 5.42 2.57 2.16
CA ALA A 83 6.54 1.70 2.49
C ALA A 83 6.87 1.70 3.99
N VAL A 84 6.83 2.87 4.63
CA VAL A 84 7.02 3.00 6.10
C VAL A 84 5.91 2.27 6.83
N LEU A 85 4.65 2.41 6.42
CA LEU A 85 3.53 1.71 7.03
C LEU A 85 3.71 0.18 6.97
N LEU A 86 4.04 -0.35 5.79
CA LEU A 86 4.28 -1.79 5.61
C LEU A 86 5.49 -2.26 6.45
N GLY A 87 6.55 -1.46 6.51
CA GLY A 87 7.72 -1.75 7.34
C GLY A 87 7.39 -1.77 8.83
N LEU A 88 6.58 -0.83 9.31
CA LEU A 88 6.11 -0.79 10.71
C LEU A 88 5.20 -1.98 11.03
N CYS A 89 4.30 -2.36 10.12
CA CYS A 89 3.49 -3.57 10.30
C CYS A 89 4.38 -4.81 10.39
N PHE A 90 5.37 -4.94 9.52
CA PHE A 90 6.32 -6.05 9.54
C PHE A 90 7.09 -6.12 10.87
N LEU A 91 7.68 -4.99 11.30
CA LEU A 91 8.44 -4.92 12.55
C LEU A 91 7.55 -5.15 13.79
N GLY A 92 6.32 -4.65 13.77
CA GLY A 92 5.36 -4.81 14.87
C GLY A 92 4.90 -6.26 15.06
N VAL A 93 4.87 -7.05 14.00
CA VAL A 93 4.47 -8.47 14.04
C VAL A 93 5.64 -9.38 14.46
N LEU A 94 6.91 -8.98 14.26
CA LEU A 94 8.06 -9.83 14.57
C LEU A 94 8.09 -10.35 16.03
N PRO A 95 7.83 -9.54 17.07
CA PRO A 95 7.84 -10.03 18.45
C PRO A 95 6.70 -10.99 18.80
N ALA A 96 5.61 -10.98 18.02
CA ALA A 96 4.46 -11.86 18.21
C ALA A 96 4.76 -13.35 18.00
N ILE A 97 6.01 -13.71 17.65
CA ILE A 97 6.47 -15.10 17.49
C ILE A 97 6.34 -15.93 18.78
N ARG A 98 6.31 -15.27 19.93
CA ARG A 98 6.27 -15.95 21.24
C ARG A 98 4.91 -16.52 21.63
N ASP A 99 3.79 -15.95 21.12
CA ASP A 99 2.43 -16.27 21.56
C ASP A 99 1.62 -17.05 20.51
N GLN A 100 2.27 -17.81 19.65
CA GLN A 100 1.64 -18.40 18.47
C GLN A 100 0.67 -19.53 18.78
N GLN A 101 -0.60 -19.20 18.78
CA GLN A 101 -1.66 -20.22 18.68
C GLN A 101 -1.92 -20.64 17.22
N HIS A 102 -1.58 -19.78 16.22
CA HIS A 102 -1.87 -20.03 14.80
C HIS A 102 -0.68 -19.71 13.88
N PRO A 103 0.19 -20.67 13.56
CA PRO A 103 1.39 -20.45 12.75
C PRO A 103 1.09 -19.93 11.33
N LEU A 104 -0.07 -20.27 10.77
CA LEU A 104 -0.49 -19.80 9.44
C LEU A 104 -0.75 -18.30 9.43
N ILE A 105 -1.47 -17.76 10.42
CA ILE A 105 -1.79 -16.34 10.52
C ILE A 105 -0.49 -15.53 10.66
N TYR A 106 0.43 -16.00 11.48
CA TYR A 106 1.73 -15.37 11.66
C TYR A 106 2.54 -15.35 10.36
N SER A 107 2.63 -16.49 9.67
CA SER A 107 3.35 -16.57 8.39
C SER A 107 2.76 -15.61 7.35
N LEU A 108 1.45 -15.51 7.27
CA LEU A 108 0.77 -14.57 6.36
C LEU A 108 1.00 -13.12 6.77
N SER A 109 1.00 -12.81 8.07
CA SER A 109 1.26 -11.47 8.60
C SER A 109 2.67 -10.96 8.29
N LEU A 110 3.63 -11.85 8.13
CA LEU A 110 4.99 -11.51 7.69
C LEU A 110 5.11 -11.49 6.16
N LEU A 111 4.43 -12.41 5.47
CA LEU A 111 4.53 -12.55 4.02
C LEU A 111 3.96 -11.34 3.28
N PHE A 112 2.75 -10.87 3.66
CA PHE A 112 2.08 -9.80 2.94
C PHE A 112 2.81 -8.45 2.98
N PRO A 113 3.35 -7.95 4.11
CA PRO A 113 4.12 -6.72 4.10
C PRO A 113 5.40 -6.84 3.27
N LEU A 114 6.08 -8.00 3.29
CA LEU A 114 7.24 -8.26 2.44
C LEU A 114 6.87 -8.24 0.96
N LEU A 115 5.79 -8.91 0.57
CA LEU A 115 5.27 -8.86 -0.80
C LEU A 115 4.89 -7.43 -1.20
N GLY A 116 4.25 -6.69 -0.33
CA GLY A 116 3.91 -5.29 -0.57
C GLY A 116 5.15 -4.43 -0.82
N LEU A 117 6.16 -4.53 0.02
CA LEU A 117 7.44 -3.81 -0.14
C LEU A 117 8.16 -4.23 -1.42
N LEU A 118 8.18 -5.52 -1.76
CA LEU A 118 8.79 -6.04 -2.98
C LEU A 118 8.07 -5.51 -4.22
N LEU A 119 6.74 -5.51 -4.23
CA LEU A 119 5.93 -4.97 -5.33
C LEU A 119 6.14 -3.47 -5.51
N LEU A 120 6.16 -2.69 -4.40
CA LEU A 120 6.44 -1.25 -4.44
C LEU A 120 7.84 -0.93 -4.98
N ASN A 121 8.82 -1.79 -4.70
CA ASN A 121 10.19 -1.64 -5.18
C ASN A 121 10.43 -2.28 -6.55
N SER A 122 9.46 -2.98 -7.13
CA SER A 122 9.61 -3.65 -8.42
C SER A 122 9.89 -2.63 -9.54
N LYS A 123 10.68 -3.05 -10.55
CA LYS A 123 11.00 -2.22 -11.72
C LYS A 123 9.73 -1.70 -12.40
N ARG A 124 8.73 -2.56 -12.57
CA ARG A 124 7.45 -2.20 -13.21
C ARG A 124 6.68 -1.13 -12.42
N HIS A 125 6.65 -1.21 -11.09
CA HIS A 125 5.98 -0.21 -10.27
C HIS A 125 6.74 1.13 -10.31
N ARG A 126 8.07 1.12 -10.37
CA ARG A 126 8.90 2.32 -10.51
C ARG A 126 8.70 2.99 -11.87
N GLU A 127 8.67 2.22 -12.95
CA GLU A 127 8.38 2.71 -14.30
C GLU A 127 6.98 3.31 -14.40
N MET A 128 5.97 2.64 -13.84
CA MET A 128 4.60 3.15 -13.78
C MET A 128 4.55 4.54 -13.12
N ARG A 129 5.22 4.71 -11.99
CA ARG A 129 5.27 6.00 -11.27
C ARG A 129 5.91 7.11 -12.11
N GLN A 130 6.99 6.81 -12.82
CA GLN A 130 7.66 7.76 -13.73
C GLN A 130 6.73 8.17 -14.87
N ARG A 131 6.06 7.20 -15.49
CA ARG A 131 5.08 7.47 -16.55
C ARG A 131 3.89 8.31 -16.07
N LEU A 132 3.36 8.02 -14.89
CA LEU A 132 2.28 8.82 -14.30
C LEU A 132 2.72 10.26 -14.01
N LEU A 133 3.97 10.45 -13.59
CA LEU A 133 4.56 11.77 -13.39
C LEU A 133 4.68 12.54 -14.72
N GLU A 134 5.17 11.92 -15.78
CA GLU A 134 5.25 12.49 -17.12
C GLU A 134 3.87 12.94 -17.63
N ILE A 135 2.86 12.08 -17.51
CA ILE A 135 1.48 12.39 -17.89
C ILE A 135 0.94 13.60 -17.09
N ARG A 136 1.26 13.67 -15.81
CA ARG A 136 0.89 14.82 -14.98
C ARG A 136 1.53 16.12 -15.47
N HIS A 137 2.82 16.11 -15.78
CA HIS A 137 3.52 17.29 -16.31
C HIS A 137 2.96 17.74 -17.65
N LEU A 138 2.70 16.80 -18.57
CA LEU A 138 2.07 17.11 -19.86
C LEU A 138 0.69 17.75 -19.67
N ARG A 139 -0.14 17.20 -18.79
CA ARG A 139 -1.46 17.76 -18.48
C ARG A 139 -1.37 19.18 -17.91
N GLN A 140 -0.42 19.42 -17.01
CA GLN A 140 -0.20 20.75 -16.43
C GLN A 140 0.28 21.76 -17.49
N ALA A 141 1.16 21.35 -18.41
CA ALA A 141 1.62 22.20 -19.51
C ALA A 141 0.47 22.60 -20.44
N VAL A 142 -0.41 21.67 -20.80
CA VAL A 142 -1.59 21.94 -21.63
C VAL A 142 -2.54 22.91 -20.94
N ILE A 143 -2.80 22.75 -19.65
CA ILE A 143 -3.65 23.65 -18.87
C ILE A 143 -3.04 25.06 -18.80
N ALA A 144 -1.72 25.16 -18.57
CA ALA A 144 -1.02 26.44 -18.51
C ALA A 144 -1.07 27.19 -19.86
N THR A 145 -0.93 26.47 -20.97
CA THR A 145 -1.04 27.07 -22.32
C THR A 145 -2.46 27.54 -22.61
N ARG A 146 -3.47 26.82 -22.16
CA ARG A 146 -4.88 27.19 -22.34
C ARG A 146 -5.29 28.44 -21.52
N LYS A 147 -4.66 28.64 -20.37
CA LYS A 147 -4.91 29.81 -19.49
C LYS A 147 -4.26 31.09 -20.00
N LYS A 148 -3.27 31.00 -20.91
CA LYS A 148 -2.58 32.13 -21.52
C LYS A 148 -3.25 32.66 -22.79
N ARG A 149 -4.23 31.92 -23.34
CA ARG A 149 -5.11 32.35 -24.45
C ARG A 149 -6.41 32.95 -23.93
#